data_7f514a740200232e8dd4d85ef092af31
#
_entry.id   7f514a740200232e8dd4d85ef092af31
#
_cell.length_a   1.000
_cell.length_b   1.000
_cell.length_c   1.000
_cell.angle_alpha   90.00
_cell.angle_beta   90.00
_cell.angle_gamma   90.00
#
_symmetry.space_group_name_H-M   'P 1'
#
loop_
_entity.id
_entity.type
_entity.pdbx_description
1 polymer ?
#
loop_
_entity_poly.entity_id
_entity_poly.type
_entity_poly.pdbx_seq_one_letter_code
_entity_poly.pdbx_strand_id
1 'polypeptide(L)'
;MPIFSKEEAQSLLKKVLGYSTADECEASLSGGTSGNIRYARNSVSTAGAADTASLAVEARFGKRSGIATCNEFDEAALRRCVQRAEEIARLAPESPEYVPLLGPQTYLNPPSAGATTLTPANRAQAAADSINLCAAKNLTAAGFLDGGSSFQALRNNKGLEAYQQSTKTDFSVTVRTTDGRGSGYAIADVTDAAKLNARALTQRAADKATGSLNAKAIEPGKYTVILEPAALMAGDDLSLLGGLMYGLDARSADEGRSFLTKKGGGNRKGEKLFDERVTIYSDPLNAEVPGNAFDGNGLPTQRMSWIEKGTVKNLYYSRFWAQKNNVPATTFPSGFVMTGGTQSTADLIKSTAKGILVTRLWYIREVDPQTLLYTGLTRDGTFYIENGKIKFPVKNFRFNESPIIMLNNLEAIGKPVRLAGNLVPPLKIRDFTFTSLSDAV
;
A
#
# COMPACT_ATOMS: atom_id res chain seq x y z
N MET A 1 -7.42 -20.88 13.99
CA MET A 1 -6.67 -22.03 13.44
C MET A 1 -5.22 -21.62 13.31
N PRO A 2 -4.26 -22.51 13.57
CA PRO A 2 -2.87 -22.19 13.30
C PRO A 2 -2.65 -21.92 11.81
N ILE A 3 -1.60 -21.22 11.50
CA ILE A 3 -1.13 -21.06 10.14
C ILE A 3 -0.79 -22.45 9.60
N PHE A 4 -1.36 -22.83 8.46
CA PHE A 4 -1.01 -24.09 7.81
C PHE A 4 0.46 -24.03 7.35
N SER A 5 1.24 -25.05 7.66
CA SER A 5 2.57 -25.23 7.06
C SER A 5 2.44 -25.45 5.54
N LYS A 6 3.54 -25.32 4.82
CA LYS A 6 3.58 -25.58 3.39
C LYS A 6 3.07 -27.00 3.07
N GLU A 7 3.52 -27.99 3.83
CA GLU A 7 3.19 -29.39 3.66
C GLU A 7 1.70 -29.67 3.92
N GLU A 8 1.16 -29.12 5.01
CA GLU A 8 -0.28 -29.24 5.35
C GLU A 8 -1.15 -28.58 4.30
N ALA A 9 -0.82 -27.35 3.90
CA ALA A 9 -1.55 -26.59 2.88
C ALA A 9 -1.56 -27.34 1.54
N GLN A 10 -0.38 -27.79 1.07
CA GLN A 10 -0.26 -28.47 -0.21
C GLN A 10 -0.95 -29.85 -0.20
N SER A 11 -0.94 -30.57 0.94
CA SER A 11 -1.67 -31.83 1.11
C SER A 11 -3.19 -31.62 1.01
N LEU A 12 -3.71 -30.58 1.70
CA LEU A 12 -5.13 -30.22 1.62
C LEU A 12 -5.54 -29.83 0.19
N LEU A 13 -4.78 -28.96 -0.45
CA LEU A 13 -5.07 -28.53 -1.82
C LEU A 13 -5.02 -29.69 -2.82
N LYS A 14 -4.07 -30.61 -2.67
CA LYS A 14 -4.01 -31.84 -3.49
C LYS A 14 -5.28 -32.68 -3.32
N LYS A 15 -5.77 -32.84 -2.09
CA LYS A 15 -7.01 -33.57 -1.80
C LYS A 15 -8.22 -32.87 -2.46
N VAL A 16 -8.31 -31.54 -2.37
CA VAL A 16 -9.38 -30.74 -2.98
C VAL A 16 -9.40 -30.92 -4.50
N LEU A 17 -8.25 -30.79 -5.15
CA LEU A 17 -8.13 -30.99 -6.61
C LEU A 17 -8.56 -32.38 -7.04
N GLY A 18 -8.35 -33.40 -6.20
CA GLY A 18 -8.79 -34.79 -6.48
C GLY A 18 -10.30 -34.99 -6.51
N TYR A 19 -11.08 -34.02 -6.06
CA TYR A 19 -12.55 -34.05 -6.13
C TYR A 19 -13.11 -33.43 -7.40
N SER A 20 -12.30 -32.67 -8.14
CA SER A 20 -12.75 -31.96 -9.35
C SER A 20 -12.73 -32.85 -10.58
N THR A 21 -13.75 -32.63 -11.43
CA THR A 21 -13.87 -33.21 -12.79
C THR A 21 -13.65 -32.16 -13.88
N ALA A 22 -13.32 -30.93 -13.51
CA ALA A 22 -13.13 -29.82 -14.45
C ALA A 22 -11.85 -29.98 -15.32
N ASP A 23 -11.88 -29.42 -16.51
CA ASP A 23 -10.73 -29.40 -17.45
C ASP A 23 -9.50 -28.73 -16.82
N GLU A 24 -9.77 -27.62 -16.09
CA GLU A 24 -8.81 -26.91 -15.26
C GLU A 24 -9.43 -26.64 -13.88
N CYS A 25 -8.65 -26.89 -12.85
CA CYS A 25 -9.04 -26.62 -11.48
C CYS A 25 -7.85 -26.03 -10.70
N GLU A 26 -8.10 -24.92 -10.03
CA GLU A 26 -7.16 -24.27 -9.13
C GLU A 26 -7.77 -24.12 -7.75
N ALA A 27 -7.01 -24.45 -6.72
CA ALA A 27 -7.41 -24.27 -5.34
C ALA A 27 -6.39 -23.39 -4.62
N SER A 28 -6.89 -22.36 -3.94
CA SER A 28 -6.09 -21.45 -3.10
C SER A 28 -6.54 -21.50 -1.66
N LEU A 29 -5.60 -21.64 -0.75
CA LEU A 29 -5.82 -21.63 0.69
C LEU A 29 -5.08 -20.44 1.27
N SER A 30 -5.80 -19.57 1.95
CA SER A 30 -5.24 -18.40 2.62
C SER A 30 -5.76 -18.29 4.04
N GLY A 31 -4.99 -17.68 4.91
CA GLY A 31 -5.39 -17.47 6.28
C GLY A 31 -4.28 -16.90 7.13
N GLY A 32 -4.51 -16.88 8.44
CA GLY A 32 -3.54 -16.37 9.38
C GLY A 32 -4.15 -16.00 10.72
N THR A 33 -3.30 -15.47 11.56
CA THR A 33 -3.66 -14.87 12.83
C THR A 33 -3.60 -13.36 12.72
N SER A 34 -4.58 -12.66 13.22
CA SER A 34 -4.60 -11.20 13.27
C SER A 34 -4.99 -10.70 14.64
N GLY A 35 -4.58 -9.49 14.97
CA GLY A 35 -5.02 -8.86 16.19
C GLY A 35 -4.88 -7.35 16.12
N ASN A 36 -5.81 -6.66 16.74
CA ASN A 36 -5.83 -5.20 16.74
C ASN A 36 -6.11 -4.62 18.12
N ILE A 37 -5.81 -3.34 18.26
CA ILE A 37 -6.26 -2.49 19.36
C ILE A 37 -6.53 -1.10 18.79
N ARG A 38 -7.67 -0.54 19.18
CA ARG A 38 -8.08 0.82 18.85
C ARG A 38 -8.28 1.62 20.12
N TYR A 39 -7.81 2.83 20.14
CA TYR A 39 -8.02 3.75 21.24
C TYR A 39 -8.37 5.14 20.73
N ALA A 40 -9.16 5.86 21.50
CA ALA A 40 -9.55 7.23 21.23
C ALA A 40 -9.81 7.96 22.55
N ARG A 41 -9.58 9.28 22.58
CA ARG A 41 -9.74 10.09 23.79
C ARG A 41 -8.97 9.52 25.00
N ASN A 42 -7.75 9.05 24.76
CA ASN A 42 -6.88 8.42 25.77
C ASN A 42 -7.51 7.20 26.45
N SER A 43 -8.39 6.48 25.78
CA SER A 43 -9.00 5.25 26.30
C SER A 43 -9.10 4.20 25.21
N VAL A 44 -8.84 2.95 25.54
CA VAL A 44 -9.04 1.83 24.61
C VAL A 44 -10.53 1.69 24.33
N SER A 45 -10.89 1.68 23.05
CA SER A 45 -12.28 1.52 22.59
C SER A 45 -12.60 0.10 22.15
N THR A 46 -11.68 -0.55 21.45
CA THR A 46 -11.84 -1.93 21.00
C THR A 46 -10.49 -2.64 20.95
N ALA A 47 -10.50 -3.94 21.21
CA ALA A 47 -9.39 -4.84 20.95
C ALA A 47 -9.95 -6.17 20.49
N GLY A 48 -9.27 -6.82 19.56
CA GLY A 48 -9.71 -8.10 19.03
C GLY A 48 -8.56 -8.94 18.52
N ALA A 49 -8.83 -10.22 18.36
CA ALA A 49 -7.97 -11.16 17.65
C ALA A 49 -8.85 -12.12 16.87
N ALA A 50 -8.37 -12.58 15.73
CA ALA A 50 -9.04 -13.54 14.88
C ALA A 50 -8.02 -14.48 14.24
N ASP A 51 -8.39 -15.74 14.18
CA ASP A 51 -7.71 -16.75 13.38
C ASP A 51 -8.64 -17.15 12.25
N THR A 52 -8.20 -16.99 11.03
CA THR A 52 -9.01 -17.23 9.85
C THR A 52 -8.29 -18.15 8.86
N ALA A 53 -9.07 -18.97 8.17
CA ALA A 53 -8.61 -19.68 6.99
C ALA A 53 -9.77 -19.76 5.99
N SER A 54 -9.47 -19.65 4.71
CA SER A 54 -10.44 -19.73 3.62
C SER A 54 -9.83 -20.49 2.45
N LEU A 55 -10.61 -21.43 1.94
CA LEU A 55 -10.34 -22.13 0.68
C LEU A 55 -11.17 -21.47 -0.42
N ALA A 56 -10.54 -21.15 -1.54
CA ALA A 56 -11.25 -20.83 -2.78
C ALA A 56 -10.90 -21.88 -3.83
N VAL A 57 -11.91 -22.34 -4.56
CA VAL A 57 -11.76 -23.28 -5.68
C VAL A 57 -12.29 -22.62 -6.94
N GLU A 58 -11.47 -22.54 -7.96
CA GLU A 58 -11.87 -22.16 -9.31
C GLU A 58 -11.89 -23.40 -10.20
N ALA A 59 -13.05 -23.71 -10.76
CA ALA A 59 -13.23 -24.77 -11.74
C ALA A 59 -13.50 -24.18 -13.13
N ARG A 60 -12.96 -24.81 -14.18
CA ARG A 60 -13.14 -24.34 -15.55
C ARG A 60 -13.48 -25.48 -16.49
N PHE A 61 -14.54 -25.29 -17.31
CA PHE A 61 -14.94 -26.16 -18.42
C PHE A 61 -14.80 -25.37 -19.73
N GLY A 62 -13.80 -25.69 -20.53
CA GLY A 62 -13.40 -24.87 -21.66
C GLY A 62 -13.05 -23.44 -21.20
N LYS A 63 -13.80 -22.43 -21.71
CA LYS A 63 -13.60 -21.01 -21.34
C LYS A 63 -14.57 -20.51 -20.28
N ARG A 64 -15.33 -21.40 -19.66
CA ARG A 64 -16.28 -21.07 -18.59
C ARG A 64 -15.64 -21.31 -17.24
N SER A 65 -15.75 -20.37 -16.32
CA SER A 65 -15.20 -20.52 -14.98
C SER A 65 -16.23 -20.25 -13.90
N GLY A 66 -16.04 -20.92 -12.77
CA GLY A 66 -16.85 -20.73 -11.57
C GLY A 66 -15.97 -20.79 -10.34
N ILE A 67 -16.23 -19.94 -9.36
CA ILE A 67 -15.49 -19.86 -8.12
C ILE A 67 -16.44 -20.11 -6.95
N ALA A 68 -15.99 -20.92 -6.01
CA ALA A 68 -16.65 -21.11 -4.72
C ALA A 68 -15.64 -21.03 -3.58
N THR A 69 -16.10 -20.58 -2.42
CA THR A 69 -15.25 -20.45 -1.23
C THR A 69 -15.87 -21.20 -0.05
N CYS A 70 -15.04 -21.73 0.84
CA CYS A 70 -15.46 -22.25 2.12
C CYS A 70 -14.40 -22.00 3.19
N ASN A 71 -14.84 -22.05 4.47
CA ASN A 71 -13.99 -21.91 5.65
C ASN A 71 -14.12 -23.12 6.60
N GLU A 72 -14.76 -24.17 6.13
CA GLU A 72 -14.87 -25.49 6.77
C GLU A 72 -14.00 -26.48 5.98
N PHE A 73 -13.27 -27.35 6.70
CA PHE A 73 -12.23 -28.20 6.11
C PHE A 73 -12.49 -29.70 6.29
N ASP A 74 -13.69 -30.06 6.75
CA ASP A 74 -14.13 -31.45 6.68
C ASP A 74 -14.38 -31.90 5.23
N GLU A 75 -14.35 -33.20 5.01
CA GLU A 75 -14.41 -33.75 3.65
C GLU A 75 -15.72 -33.36 2.93
N ALA A 76 -16.84 -33.33 3.63
CA ALA A 76 -18.13 -32.99 3.03
C ALA A 76 -18.16 -31.50 2.59
N ALA A 77 -17.63 -30.59 3.40
CA ALA A 77 -17.53 -29.18 3.06
C ALA A 77 -16.61 -28.94 1.85
N LEU A 78 -15.45 -29.60 1.84
CA LEU A 78 -14.50 -29.50 0.70
C LEU A 78 -15.12 -30.01 -0.62
N ARG A 79 -15.82 -31.17 -0.58
CA ARG A 79 -16.54 -31.70 -1.76
C ARG A 79 -17.64 -30.76 -2.24
N ARG A 80 -18.45 -30.23 -1.32
CA ARG A 80 -19.48 -29.22 -1.66
C ARG A 80 -18.89 -27.97 -2.28
N CYS A 81 -17.73 -27.48 -1.80
CA CYS A 81 -17.06 -26.33 -2.35
C CYS A 81 -16.65 -26.56 -3.81
N VAL A 82 -16.00 -27.70 -4.11
CA VAL A 82 -15.61 -28.08 -5.49
C VAL A 82 -16.86 -28.22 -6.38
N GLN A 83 -17.87 -28.97 -5.93
CA GLN A 83 -19.12 -29.17 -6.69
C GLN A 83 -19.77 -27.86 -7.03
N ARG A 84 -19.85 -26.92 -6.08
CA ARG A 84 -20.44 -25.61 -6.30
C ARG A 84 -19.66 -24.78 -7.30
N ALA A 85 -18.31 -24.80 -7.27
CA ALA A 85 -17.47 -24.14 -8.26
C ALA A 85 -17.75 -24.69 -9.67
N GLU A 86 -17.85 -26.01 -9.79
CA GLU A 86 -18.14 -26.66 -11.07
C GLU A 86 -19.55 -26.35 -11.60
N GLU A 87 -20.56 -26.34 -10.72
CA GLU A 87 -21.95 -25.97 -11.07
C GLU A 87 -22.01 -24.54 -11.62
N ILE A 88 -21.34 -23.60 -10.94
CA ILE A 88 -21.22 -22.20 -11.39
C ILE A 88 -20.54 -22.15 -12.75
N ALA A 89 -19.41 -22.87 -12.92
CA ALA A 89 -18.66 -22.89 -14.18
C ALA A 89 -19.49 -23.39 -15.36
N ARG A 90 -20.31 -24.44 -15.16
CA ARG A 90 -21.16 -25.00 -16.23
C ARG A 90 -22.26 -24.03 -16.67
N LEU A 91 -22.73 -23.16 -15.76
CA LEU A 91 -23.77 -22.17 -16.04
C LEU A 91 -23.22 -20.83 -16.52
N ALA A 92 -21.93 -20.55 -16.30
CA ALA A 92 -21.31 -19.30 -16.66
C ALA A 92 -21.21 -19.13 -18.21
N PRO A 93 -21.27 -17.91 -18.72
CA PRO A 93 -20.92 -17.64 -20.13
C PRO A 93 -19.42 -17.89 -20.35
N GLU A 94 -19.03 -18.11 -21.59
CA GLU A 94 -17.61 -18.18 -21.96
C GLU A 94 -16.94 -16.83 -21.75
N SER A 95 -15.78 -16.84 -21.09
CA SER A 95 -14.97 -15.65 -20.89
C SER A 95 -14.23 -15.29 -22.18
N PRO A 96 -14.41 -14.09 -22.74
CA PRO A 96 -13.60 -13.62 -23.87
C PRO A 96 -12.16 -13.34 -23.47
N GLU A 97 -11.88 -13.23 -22.17
CA GLU A 97 -10.55 -12.96 -21.59
C GLU A 97 -9.93 -14.22 -20.95
N TYR A 98 -10.37 -15.39 -21.40
CA TYR A 98 -9.83 -16.65 -20.90
C TYR A 98 -8.33 -16.76 -21.18
N VAL A 99 -7.59 -17.16 -20.15
CA VAL A 99 -6.17 -17.52 -20.20
C VAL A 99 -5.99 -18.85 -19.44
N PRO A 100 -5.34 -19.87 -20.00
CA PRO A 100 -5.12 -21.15 -19.32
C PRO A 100 -4.42 -20.98 -17.97
N LEU A 101 -4.64 -21.89 -17.02
CA LEU A 101 -3.89 -21.93 -15.76
C LEU A 101 -2.40 -22.07 -16.01
N LEU A 102 -1.60 -21.52 -15.09
CA LEU A 102 -0.14 -21.67 -15.15
C LEU A 102 0.26 -23.11 -14.81
N GLY A 103 1.28 -23.61 -15.51
CA GLY A 103 2.01 -24.83 -15.13
C GLY A 103 2.99 -24.58 -13.97
N PRO A 104 3.91 -25.53 -13.71
CA PRO A 104 4.92 -25.40 -12.67
C PRO A 104 5.72 -24.11 -12.79
N GLN A 105 5.97 -23.44 -11.67
CA GLN A 105 6.73 -22.20 -11.56
C GLN A 105 7.86 -22.36 -10.54
N THR A 106 8.88 -21.50 -10.68
CA THR A 106 9.94 -21.34 -9.68
C THR A 106 9.75 -20.01 -8.97
N TYR A 107 9.77 -20.03 -7.63
CA TYR A 107 9.51 -18.84 -6.81
C TYR A 107 10.76 -18.41 -6.05
N LEU A 108 10.93 -17.11 -5.91
CA LEU A 108 11.86 -16.53 -4.95
C LEU A 108 11.38 -16.84 -3.52
N ASN A 109 12.26 -16.68 -2.54
CA ASN A 109 11.93 -16.79 -1.13
C ASN A 109 12.12 -15.42 -0.44
N PRO A 110 11.17 -14.50 -0.54
CA PRO A 110 11.26 -13.18 0.08
C PRO A 110 11.31 -13.30 1.61
N PRO A 111 12.07 -12.44 2.31
CA PRO A 111 12.12 -12.39 3.77
C PRO A 111 10.89 -11.67 4.35
N SER A 112 9.70 -12.13 4.00
CA SER A 112 8.43 -11.46 4.32
C SER A 112 7.90 -11.78 5.72
N ALA A 113 8.44 -12.81 6.39
CA ALA A 113 8.09 -13.15 7.76
C ALA A 113 9.12 -12.58 8.74
N GLY A 114 8.67 -11.69 9.62
CA GLY A 114 9.50 -11.16 10.72
C GLY A 114 9.64 -12.17 11.86
N ALA A 115 10.68 -11.99 12.68
CA ALA A 115 10.97 -12.89 13.80
C ALA A 115 9.95 -12.78 14.94
N THR A 116 9.35 -11.60 15.12
CA THR A 116 8.43 -11.32 16.23
C THR A 116 7.05 -10.95 15.70
N THR A 117 6.03 -11.66 16.19
CA THR A 117 4.62 -11.36 15.90
C THR A 117 4.01 -10.45 16.97
N LEU A 118 2.94 -9.77 16.62
CA LEU A 118 2.25 -8.84 17.51
C LEU A 118 1.36 -9.59 18.50
N THR A 119 1.78 -9.67 19.75
CA THR A 119 1.00 -10.31 20.84
C THR A 119 -0.05 -9.35 21.43
N PRO A 120 -1.09 -9.86 22.14
CA PRO A 120 -2.02 -9.02 22.88
C PRO A 120 -1.34 -8.10 23.89
N ALA A 121 -0.29 -8.57 24.57
CA ALA A 121 0.49 -7.77 25.53
C ALA A 121 1.24 -6.62 24.84
N ASN A 122 1.86 -6.88 23.67
CA ASN A 122 2.53 -5.84 22.90
C ASN A 122 1.54 -4.78 22.40
N ARG A 123 0.34 -5.19 21.98
CA ARG A 123 -0.72 -4.25 21.55
C ARG A 123 -1.16 -3.35 22.72
N ALA A 124 -1.41 -3.95 23.87
CA ALA A 124 -1.80 -3.22 25.08
C ALA A 124 -0.71 -2.23 25.52
N GLN A 125 0.56 -2.64 25.49
CA GLN A 125 1.69 -1.78 25.84
C GLN A 125 1.83 -0.61 24.88
N ALA A 126 1.74 -0.82 23.59
CA ALA A 126 1.82 0.25 22.57
C ALA A 126 0.68 1.29 22.74
N ALA A 127 -0.53 0.83 23.04
CA ALA A 127 -1.65 1.71 23.35
C ALA A 127 -1.43 2.50 24.64
N ALA A 128 -0.95 1.84 25.72
CA ALA A 128 -0.63 2.47 26.98
C ALA A 128 0.46 3.52 26.84
N ASP A 129 1.53 3.24 26.09
CA ASP A 129 2.62 4.18 25.82
C ASP A 129 2.11 5.45 25.15
N SER A 130 1.20 5.31 24.18
CA SER A 130 0.58 6.45 23.47
C SER A 130 -0.34 7.25 24.38
N ILE A 131 -1.23 6.57 25.11
CA ILE A 131 -2.21 7.17 26.00
C ILE A 131 -1.51 7.92 27.14
N ASN A 132 -0.57 7.27 27.83
CA ASN A 132 0.13 7.86 28.97
C ASN A 132 0.99 9.06 28.56
N LEU A 133 1.66 8.98 27.39
CA LEU A 133 2.44 10.12 26.87
C LEU A 133 1.53 11.33 26.60
N CYS A 134 0.37 11.13 25.99
CA CYS A 134 -0.55 12.21 25.67
C CYS A 134 -1.24 12.75 26.92
N ALA A 135 -1.66 11.90 27.84
CA ALA A 135 -2.26 12.33 29.11
C ALA A 135 -1.30 13.20 29.94
N ALA A 136 -0.02 12.81 30.04
CA ALA A 136 1.00 13.57 30.75
C ALA A 136 1.27 14.96 30.14
N LYS A 137 0.89 15.19 28.87
CA LYS A 137 1.06 16.45 28.15
C LYS A 137 -0.23 17.23 27.95
N ASN A 138 -1.33 16.82 28.58
CA ASN A 138 -2.65 17.40 28.34
C ASN A 138 -3.09 17.34 26.86
N LEU A 139 -2.74 16.25 26.19
CA LEU A 139 -3.12 15.97 24.80
C LEU A 139 -4.04 14.76 24.73
N THR A 140 -4.72 14.60 23.63
CA THR A 140 -5.61 13.48 23.36
C THR A 140 -5.08 12.63 22.21
N ALA A 141 -4.89 11.34 22.46
CA ALA A 141 -4.50 10.37 21.46
C ALA A 141 -5.70 9.59 20.91
N ALA A 142 -5.70 9.35 19.61
CA ALA A 142 -6.52 8.38 18.93
C ALA A 142 -5.62 7.57 18.00
N GLY A 143 -5.62 6.24 18.12
CA GLY A 143 -4.72 5.41 17.34
C GLY A 143 -5.28 4.03 17.05
N PHE A 144 -4.62 3.39 16.13
CA PHE A 144 -4.90 2.02 15.70
C PHE A 144 -3.59 1.27 15.53
N LEU A 145 -3.53 0.09 16.08
CA LEU A 145 -2.45 -0.86 15.90
C LEU A 145 -3.08 -2.19 15.52
N ASP A 146 -2.68 -2.71 14.39
CA ASP A 146 -3.06 -4.06 13.96
C ASP A 146 -1.86 -4.79 13.38
N GLY A 147 -1.99 -6.09 13.27
CA GLY A 147 -0.98 -6.94 12.66
C GLY A 147 -1.20 -8.39 12.95
N GLY A 148 -0.38 -9.20 12.32
CA GLY A 148 -0.45 -10.64 12.45
C GLY A 148 0.48 -11.35 11.49
N SER A 149 0.25 -12.63 11.37
CA SER A 149 0.92 -13.52 10.42
C SER A 149 -0.09 -14.07 9.44
N SER A 150 0.27 -14.15 8.18
CA SER A 150 -0.58 -14.71 7.13
C SER A 150 0.19 -15.72 6.29
N PHE A 151 -0.55 -16.61 5.66
CA PHE A 151 -0.03 -17.52 4.64
C PHE A 151 -0.95 -17.53 3.42
N GLN A 152 -0.39 -17.88 2.30
CA GLN A 152 -1.10 -18.18 1.07
C GLN A 152 -0.49 -19.40 0.41
N ALA A 153 -1.32 -20.34 0.03
CA ALA A 153 -0.95 -21.51 -0.74
C ALA A 153 -1.81 -21.61 -1.99
N LEU A 154 -1.22 -22.03 -3.09
CA LEU A 154 -1.90 -22.19 -4.37
C LEU A 154 -1.46 -23.51 -4.99
N ARG A 155 -2.42 -24.24 -5.56
CA ARG A 155 -2.17 -25.47 -6.32
C ARG A 155 -3.20 -25.63 -7.43
N ASN A 156 -2.79 -26.12 -8.59
CA ASN A 156 -3.71 -26.43 -9.66
C ASN A 156 -3.42 -27.78 -10.33
N ASN A 157 -4.33 -28.24 -11.19
CA ASN A 157 -4.19 -29.52 -11.90
C ASN A 157 -3.25 -29.46 -13.11
N LYS A 158 -2.60 -28.29 -13.37
CA LYS A 158 -1.52 -28.16 -14.36
C LYS A 158 -0.13 -28.27 -13.73
N GLY A 159 -0.06 -28.57 -12.41
CA GLY A 159 1.19 -28.82 -11.69
C GLY A 159 1.82 -27.60 -11.02
N LEU A 160 1.11 -26.47 -10.95
CA LEU A 160 1.56 -25.34 -10.16
C LEU A 160 1.40 -25.65 -8.67
N GLU A 161 2.44 -25.34 -7.89
CA GLU A 161 2.47 -25.38 -6.43
C GLU A 161 3.18 -24.14 -5.91
N ALA A 162 2.49 -23.33 -5.08
CA ALA A 162 3.04 -22.13 -4.50
C ALA A 162 2.69 -22.04 -3.02
N TYR A 163 3.58 -21.41 -2.22
CA TYR A 163 3.37 -21.16 -0.81
C TYR A 163 4.20 -19.96 -0.36
N GLN A 164 3.60 -19.12 0.44
CA GLN A 164 4.30 -18.00 1.08
C GLN A 164 3.71 -17.70 2.44
N GLN A 165 4.52 -17.10 3.31
CA GLN A 165 4.13 -16.53 4.59
C GLN A 165 4.59 -15.09 4.69
N SER A 166 3.84 -14.28 5.44
CA SER A 166 4.23 -12.91 5.73
C SER A 166 3.76 -12.49 7.13
N THR A 167 4.45 -11.51 7.69
CA THR A 167 4.03 -10.83 8.90
C THR A 167 3.92 -9.34 8.63
N LYS A 168 2.98 -8.71 9.30
CA LYS A 168 2.74 -7.27 9.19
C LYS A 168 2.33 -6.70 10.53
N THR A 169 2.78 -5.50 10.82
CA THR A 169 2.33 -4.71 11.96
C THR A 169 2.21 -3.26 11.50
N ASP A 170 1.03 -2.71 11.59
CA ASP A 170 0.70 -1.34 11.21
C ASP A 170 0.32 -0.53 12.45
N PHE A 171 0.87 0.65 12.59
CA PHE A 171 0.55 1.57 13.66
C PHE A 171 0.28 2.96 13.12
N SER A 172 -0.82 3.55 13.54
CA SER A 172 -1.12 4.95 13.27
C SER A 172 -1.63 5.65 14.53
N VAL A 173 -1.26 6.92 14.69
CA VAL A 173 -1.73 7.75 15.79
C VAL A 173 -1.97 9.17 15.33
N THR A 174 -3.14 9.69 15.66
CA THR A 174 -3.47 11.12 15.62
C THR A 174 -3.48 11.65 17.04
N VAL A 175 -2.75 12.71 17.29
CA VAL A 175 -2.74 13.43 18.56
C VAL A 175 -3.40 14.79 18.36
N ARG A 176 -4.24 15.18 19.32
CA ARG A 176 -4.91 16.49 19.32
C ARG A 176 -4.72 17.21 20.62
N THR A 177 -4.72 18.52 20.55
CA THR A 177 -4.86 19.38 21.75
C THR A 177 -6.28 19.24 22.32
N THR A 178 -6.45 19.49 23.61
CA THR A 178 -7.74 19.32 24.30
C THR A 178 -8.85 20.23 23.76
N ASP A 179 -8.49 21.40 23.22
CA ASP A 179 -9.40 22.32 22.54
C ASP A 179 -9.69 21.92 21.07
N GLY A 180 -9.07 20.85 20.59
CA GLY A 180 -9.23 20.30 19.25
C GLY A 180 -8.61 21.11 18.12
N ARG A 181 -7.96 22.25 18.40
CA ARG A 181 -7.41 23.16 17.39
C ARG A 181 -6.04 22.74 16.85
N GLY A 182 -5.27 21.97 17.61
CA GLY A 182 -4.01 21.43 17.18
C GLY A 182 -4.14 19.93 16.87
N SER A 183 -3.53 19.49 15.77
CA SER A 183 -3.53 18.08 15.34
C SER A 183 -2.17 17.69 14.78
N GLY A 184 -1.75 16.45 15.05
CA GLY A 184 -0.54 15.86 14.50
C GLY A 184 -0.72 14.37 14.27
N TYR A 185 0.01 13.83 13.32
CA TYR A 185 -0.11 12.45 12.86
C TYR A 185 1.24 11.77 12.75
N ALA A 186 1.27 10.49 13.06
CA ALA A 186 2.39 9.60 12.75
C ALA A 186 1.88 8.21 12.39
N ILE A 187 2.58 7.56 11.47
CA ILE A 187 2.29 6.23 10.97
C ILE A 187 3.59 5.49 10.74
N ALA A 188 3.58 4.18 10.92
CA ALA A 188 4.65 3.27 10.53
C ALA A 188 4.08 1.88 10.30
N ASP A 189 4.76 1.10 9.45
CA ASP A 189 4.57 -0.33 9.31
C ASP A 189 5.92 -1.06 9.44
N VAL A 190 5.87 -2.28 9.94
CA VAL A 190 7.04 -3.16 10.07
C VAL A 190 6.64 -4.61 9.80
N THR A 191 7.59 -5.42 9.33
CA THR A 191 7.42 -6.89 9.25
C THR A 191 7.70 -7.57 10.59
N ASP A 192 8.58 -7.00 11.40
CA ASP A 192 8.96 -7.50 12.72
C ASP A 192 8.42 -6.56 13.80
N ALA A 193 7.45 -7.04 14.57
CA ALA A 193 6.76 -6.24 15.60
C ALA A 193 7.73 -5.65 16.66
N ALA A 194 8.88 -6.27 16.90
CA ALA A 194 9.90 -5.75 17.82
C ALA A 194 10.52 -4.42 17.35
N LYS A 195 10.42 -4.10 16.06
CA LYS A 195 10.95 -2.85 15.49
C LYS A 195 9.98 -1.67 15.62
N LEU A 196 8.73 -1.91 16.05
CA LEU A 196 7.75 -0.83 16.24
C LEU A 196 8.06 -0.02 17.50
N ASN A 197 8.23 1.28 17.35
CA ASN A 197 8.37 2.21 18.49
C ASN A 197 7.16 3.16 18.54
N ALA A 198 6.05 2.67 19.11
CA ALA A 198 4.80 3.41 19.24
C ALA A 198 4.97 4.71 20.04
N ARG A 199 5.80 4.71 21.10
CA ARG A 199 6.08 5.89 21.92
C ARG A 199 6.77 7.00 21.12
N ALA A 200 7.80 6.68 20.33
CA ALA A 200 8.49 7.67 19.50
C ALA A 200 7.58 8.24 18.40
N LEU A 201 6.73 7.39 17.80
CA LEU A 201 5.71 7.81 16.81
C LEU A 201 4.71 8.76 17.45
N THR A 202 4.19 8.42 18.61
CA THR A 202 3.25 9.27 19.36
C THR A 202 3.88 10.60 19.76
N GLN A 203 5.17 10.60 20.17
CA GLN A 203 5.87 11.85 20.48
C GLN A 203 5.94 12.77 19.25
N ARG A 204 6.27 12.23 18.06
CA ARG A 204 6.26 13.03 16.81
C ARG A 204 4.88 13.63 16.50
N ALA A 205 3.82 12.85 16.67
CA ALA A 205 2.46 13.33 16.49
C ALA A 205 2.09 14.41 17.54
N ALA A 206 2.51 14.23 18.79
CA ALA A 206 2.29 15.20 19.89
C ALA A 206 3.01 16.53 19.63
N ASP A 207 4.26 16.49 19.16
CA ASP A 207 5.02 17.69 18.84
C ASP A 207 4.37 18.48 17.69
N LYS A 208 3.86 17.78 16.68
CA LYS A 208 3.09 18.40 15.59
C LYS A 208 1.76 18.97 16.06
N ALA A 209 1.03 18.24 16.90
CA ALA A 209 -0.23 18.72 17.46
C ALA A 209 -0.03 20.03 18.25
N THR A 210 0.97 20.07 19.11
CA THR A 210 1.31 21.28 19.87
C THR A 210 1.80 22.40 18.95
N GLY A 211 2.66 22.06 17.97
CA GLY A 211 3.19 23.01 17.01
C GLY A 211 2.16 23.56 16.02
N SER A 212 1.00 22.91 15.85
CA SER A 212 -0.06 23.36 14.93
C SER A 212 -1.10 24.28 15.57
N LEU A 213 -0.94 24.62 16.86
CA LEU A 213 -1.80 25.60 17.54
C LEU A 213 -1.70 26.99 16.92
N ASN A 214 -2.84 27.71 16.89
CA ASN A 214 -2.93 29.06 16.37
C ASN A 214 -2.51 29.18 14.89
N ALA A 215 -2.91 28.21 14.08
CA ALA A 215 -2.65 28.17 12.66
C ALA A 215 -3.16 29.43 11.96
N LYS A 216 -2.30 30.07 11.16
CA LYS A 216 -2.59 31.28 10.41
C LYS A 216 -3.12 30.94 9.03
N ALA A 217 -4.10 31.67 8.56
CA ALA A 217 -4.47 31.64 7.15
C ALA A 217 -3.39 32.39 6.35
N ILE A 218 -2.97 31.77 5.24
CA ILE A 218 -2.16 32.44 4.21
C ILE A 218 -2.84 32.19 2.86
N GLU A 219 -2.55 33.04 1.89
CA GLU A 219 -3.20 32.96 0.58
C GLU A 219 -2.90 31.61 -0.11
N PRO A 220 -3.92 30.93 -0.67
CA PRO A 220 -3.72 29.82 -1.57
C PRO A 220 -2.87 30.20 -2.78
N GLY A 221 -2.21 29.24 -3.39
CA GLY A 221 -1.33 29.53 -4.51
C GLY A 221 -0.29 28.42 -4.69
N LYS A 222 0.76 28.72 -5.44
CA LYS A 222 1.88 27.81 -5.66
C LYS A 222 2.99 28.06 -4.66
N TYR A 223 3.42 26.95 -4.03
CA TYR A 223 4.48 27.01 -3.01
C TYR A 223 5.52 25.93 -3.25
N THR A 224 6.76 26.19 -2.85
CA THR A 224 7.68 25.09 -2.56
C THR A 224 7.15 24.34 -1.35
N VAL A 225 7.02 23.02 -1.46
CA VAL A 225 6.57 22.18 -0.37
C VAL A 225 7.62 21.14 0.00
N ILE A 226 7.65 20.75 1.27
CA ILE A 226 8.28 19.50 1.69
C ILE A 226 7.14 18.55 2.04
N LEU A 227 6.99 17.52 1.23
CA LEU A 227 6.03 16.45 1.48
C LEU A 227 6.73 15.36 2.31
N GLU A 228 6.25 15.12 3.52
CA GLU A 228 6.72 13.97 4.30
C GLU A 228 6.26 12.66 3.64
N PRO A 229 6.89 11.51 3.91
CA PRO A 229 6.49 10.22 3.35
C PRO A 229 5.00 9.92 3.55
N ALA A 230 4.44 10.31 4.71
CA ALA A 230 3.02 10.14 4.98
C ALA A 230 2.10 11.02 4.08
N ALA A 231 2.59 12.13 3.55
CA ALA A 231 1.85 12.91 2.56
C ALA A 231 1.83 12.24 1.17
N LEU A 232 2.81 11.38 0.90
CA LEU A 232 2.96 10.70 -0.39
C LEU A 232 2.28 9.34 -0.43
N MET A 233 2.23 8.62 0.72
CA MET A 233 1.79 7.22 0.78
C MET A 233 0.80 6.87 1.90
N ALA A 234 0.58 7.75 2.90
CA ALA A 234 -0.40 7.45 3.93
C ALA A 234 -1.78 7.93 3.49
N GLY A 235 -2.67 7.00 3.30
CA GLY A 235 -4.09 7.25 3.04
C GLY A 235 -4.82 5.92 3.07
N ASP A 236 -6.04 5.94 3.58
CA ASP A 236 -6.88 4.74 3.64
C ASP A 236 -7.40 4.36 2.25
N ASP A 237 -7.39 5.30 1.30
CA ASP A 237 -7.90 5.11 -0.06
C ASP A 237 -6.80 5.27 -1.11
N LEU A 238 -6.58 6.50 -1.56
CA LEU A 238 -5.67 6.85 -2.63
C LEU A 238 -4.52 7.70 -2.08
N SER A 239 -3.31 7.47 -2.58
CA SER A 239 -2.14 8.29 -2.28
C SER A 239 -1.46 8.74 -3.58
N LEU A 240 -0.66 9.82 -3.53
CA LEU A 240 -0.07 10.38 -4.75
C LEU A 240 0.87 9.39 -5.46
N LEU A 241 1.77 8.74 -4.71
CA LEU A 241 2.68 7.74 -5.29
C LEU A 241 1.98 6.40 -5.54
N GLY A 242 1.06 6.01 -4.66
CA GLY A 242 0.25 4.80 -4.87
C GLY A 242 -0.58 4.91 -6.15
N GLY A 243 -1.24 6.04 -6.39
CA GLY A 243 -2.00 6.31 -7.61
C GLY A 243 -1.13 6.33 -8.86
N LEU A 244 0.08 6.91 -8.78
CA LEU A 244 1.04 6.84 -9.86
C LEU A 244 1.40 5.39 -10.21
N MET A 245 1.72 4.57 -9.19
CA MET A 245 2.10 3.17 -9.40
C MET A 245 0.92 2.33 -9.90
N TYR A 246 -0.29 2.58 -9.41
CA TYR A 246 -1.50 1.95 -9.90
C TYR A 246 -1.78 2.30 -11.37
N GLY A 247 -1.49 3.53 -11.76
CA GLY A 247 -1.64 4.01 -13.15
C GLY A 247 -0.63 3.43 -14.15
N LEU A 248 0.38 2.65 -13.71
CA LEU A 248 1.30 1.93 -14.61
C LEU A 248 0.67 0.69 -15.24
N ASP A 249 -0.62 0.72 -15.51
CA ASP A 249 -1.39 -0.36 -16.12
C ASP A 249 -1.42 -0.23 -17.66
N ALA A 250 -0.92 -1.25 -18.33
CA ALA A 250 -0.81 -1.27 -19.80
C ALA A 250 -2.18 -1.25 -20.48
N ARG A 251 -3.15 -2.00 -19.95
CA ARG A 251 -4.49 -2.05 -20.55
C ARG A 251 -5.18 -0.70 -20.49
N SER A 252 -5.15 -0.04 -19.36
CA SER A 252 -5.73 1.30 -19.20
C SER A 252 -5.07 2.32 -20.13
N ALA A 253 -3.75 2.21 -20.30
CA ALA A 253 -3.02 3.07 -21.22
C ALA A 253 -3.40 2.83 -22.70
N ASP A 254 -3.43 1.56 -23.13
CA ASP A 254 -3.75 1.18 -24.50
C ASP A 254 -5.21 1.47 -24.87
N GLU A 255 -6.12 1.39 -23.90
CA GLU A 255 -7.55 1.70 -24.05
C GLU A 255 -7.87 3.21 -23.90
N GLY A 256 -6.90 4.08 -23.74
CA GLY A 256 -7.10 5.54 -23.71
C GLY A 256 -7.55 6.09 -22.35
N ARG A 257 -7.41 5.35 -21.26
CA ARG A 257 -7.94 5.68 -19.93
C ARG A 257 -6.86 6.06 -18.90
N SER A 258 -5.64 6.39 -19.33
CA SER A 258 -4.50 6.61 -18.45
C SER A 258 -3.62 7.76 -18.95
N PHE A 259 -2.86 8.37 -18.06
CA PHE A 259 -1.80 9.33 -18.37
C PHE A 259 -0.69 8.73 -19.27
N LEU A 260 -0.62 7.43 -19.33
CA LEU A 260 0.30 6.70 -20.21
C LEU A 260 -0.25 6.45 -21.61
N THR A 261 -1.45 6.90 -21.90
CA THR A 261 -2.04 6.81 -23.23
C THR A 261 -1.25 7.64 -24.23
N LYS A 262 -0.89 7.06 -25.35
CA LYS A 262 -0.19 7.74 -26.43
C LYS A 262 -1.19 8.28 -27.43
N LYS A 263 -1.02 9.54 -27.83
CA LYS A 263 -1.85 10.13 -28.89
C LYS A 263 -1.64 9.34 -30.19
N GLY A 264 -2.73 8.79 -30.72
CA GLY A 264 -2.70 7.93 -31.91
C GLY A 264 -2.66 6.43 -31.60
N GLY A 265 -2.71 6.02 -30.34
CA GLY A 265 -2.80 4.63 -29.89
C GLY A 265 -1.53 4.08 -29.24
N GLY A 266 -1.71 3.04 -28.43
CA GLY A 266 -0.66 2.43 -27.64
C GLY A 266 -0.32 3.21 -26.37
N ASN A 267 0.82 2.88 -25.74
CA ASN A 267 1.21 3.44 -24.47
C ASN A 267 2.59 4.12 -24.52
N ARG A 268 2.91 4.84 -23.48
CA ARG A 268 4.13 5.65 -23.35
C ARG A 268 5.30 4.93 -22.69
N LYS A 269 5.32 3.60 -22.68
CA LYS A 269 6.48 2.81 -22.25
C LYS A 269 7.71 3.21 -23.07
N GLY A 270 8.83 3.43 -22.39
CA GLY A 270 10.08 3.90 -22.98
C GLY A 270 10.22 5.43 -23.06
N GLU A 271 9.18 6.20 -22.76
CA GLU A 271 9.24 7.65 -22.76
C GLU A 271 9.75 8.22 -21.41
N LYS A 272 10.51 9.30 -21.46
CA LYS A 272 10.93 10.08 -20.28
C LYS A 272 9.78 11.02 -19.88
N LEU A 273 9.10 10.71 -18.80
CA LEU A 273 7.95 11.46 -18.31
C LEU A 273 8.22 12.23 -17.02
N PHE A 274 9.31 11.93 -16.34
CA PHE A 274 9.65 12.47 -15.02
C PHE A 274 11.07 13.02 -15.01
N ASP A 275 11.38 13.79 -13.96
CA ASP A 275 12.75 14.23 -13.68
C ASP A 275 13.71 13.03 -13.61
N GLU A 276 14.93 13.19 -14.07
CA GLU A 276 15.94 12.12 -14.13
C GLU A 276 16.35 11.56 -12.76
N ARG A 277 16.06 12.27 -11.68
CA ARG A 277 16.26 11.78 -10.30
C ARG A 277 15.22 10.76 -9.87
N VAL A 278 14.11 10.62 -10.60
CA VAL A 278 13.05 9.66 -10.27
C VAL A 278 13.43 8.27 -10.75
N THR A 279 13.65 7.38 -9.81
CA THR A 279 13.81 5.94 -10.06
C THR A 279 12.97 5.16 -9.08
N ILE A 280 12.08 4.29 -9.59
CA ILE A 280 11.16 3.47 -8.80
C ILE A 280 11.24 2.03 -9.33
N TYR A 281 11.47 1.09 -8.42
CA TYR A 281 11.53 -0.34 -8.72
C TYR A 281 10.87 -1.16 -7.63
N SER A 282 10.52 -2.41 -7.92
CA SER A 282 10.13 -3.43 -6.94
C SER A 282 11.21 -4.49 -6.87
N ASP A 283 11.50 -4.98 -5.68
CA ASP A 283 12.42 -6.10 -5.46
C ASP A 283 11.87 -6.99 -4.34
N PRO A 284 11.35 -8.18 -4.66
CA PRO A 284 10.79 -9.08 -3.66
C PRO A 284 11.79 -9.48 -2.55
N LEU A 285 13.09 -9.46 -2.86
CA LEU A 285 14.14 -9.81 -1.90
C LEU A 285 14.67 -8.62 -1.10
N ASN A 286 14.08 -7.43 -1.25
CA ASN A 286 14.47 -6.28 -0.45
C ASN A 286 14.22 -6.54 1.03
N ALA A 287 15.26 -6.38 1.87
CA ALA A 287 15.18 -6.70 3.30
C ALA A 287 14.30 -5.72 4.10
N GLU A 288 14.14 -4.47 3.63
CA GLU A 288 13.33 -3.46 4.31
C GLU A 288 11.86 -3.52 3.88
N VAL A 289 11.59 -3.79 2.61
CA VAL A 289 10.24 -3.87 2.03
C VAL A 289 10.12 -5.13 1.17
N PRO A 290 10.17 -6.32 1.79
CA PRO A 290 10.07 -7.57 1.05
C PRO A 290 8.71 -7.66 0.36
N GLY A 291 8.73 -8.17 -0.87
CA GLY A 291 7.52 -8.46 -1.63
C GLY A 291 6.95 -9.84 -1.35
N ASN A 292 5.96 -10.22 -2.13
CA ASN A 292 5.42 -11.58 -2.18
C ASN A 292 6.23 -12.46 -3.13
N ALA A 293 6.18 -13.77 -2.97
CA ALA A 293 6.81 -14.72 -3.89
C ALA A 293 6.06 -14.85 -5.22
N PHE A 294 4.74 -14.63 -5.20
CA PHE A 294 3.83 -14.74 -6.35
C PHE A 294 2.61 -13.84 -6.15
N ASP A 295 1.90 -13.56 -7.24
CA ASP A 295 0.62 -12.87 -7.22
C ASP A 295 -0.58 -13.84 -7.02
N GLY A 296 -1.80 -13.28 -6.99
CA GLY A 296 -3.02 -14.09 -6.83
C GLY A 296 -3.27 -15.16 -7.91
N ASN A 297 -2.59 -15.07 -9.04
CA ASN A 297 -2.67 -16.06 -10.13
C ASN A 297 -1.51 -17.06 -10.12
N GLY A 298 -0.63 -17.01 -9.13
CA GLY A 298 0.56 -17.84 -9.07
C GLY A 298 1.70 -17.38 -9.99
N LEU A 299 1.62 -16.19 -10.58
CA LEU A 299 2.71 -15.64 -11.36
C LEU A 299 3.87 -15.25 -10.44
N PRO A 300 5.11 -15.74 -10.67
CA PRO A 300 6.26 -15.39 -9.84
C PRO A 300 6.55 -13.89 -9.86
N THR A 301 6.79 -13.32 -8.69
CA THR A 301 7.31 -11.96 -8.60
C THR A 301 8.81 -11.94 -8.86
N GLN A 302 9.28 -10.85 -9.40
CA GLN A 302 10.69 -10.63 -9.67
C GLN A 302 11.05 -9.18 -9.51
N ARG A 303 12.34 -8.88 -9.42
CA ARG A 303 12.80 -7.51 -9.43
C ARG A 303 12.40 -6.84 -10.75
N MET A 304 11.75 -5.66 -10.64
CA MET A 304 11.25 -4.92 -11.81
C MET A 304 11.52 -3.43 -11.65
N SER A 305 12.18 -2.83 -12.65
CA SER A 305 12.30 -1.38 -12.75
C SER A 305 11.04 -0.82 -13.42
N TRP A 306 10.29 0.00 -12.72
CA TRP A 306 9.08 0.65 -13.24
C TRP A 306 9.41 1.97 -13.91
N ILE A 307 10.14 2.81 -13.20
CA ILE A 307 10.64 4.11 -13.69
C ILE A 307 12.14 4.13 -13.40
N GLU A 308 12.95 4.45 -14.39
CA GLU A 308 14.38 4.55 -14.25
C GLU A 308 14.86 5.87 -14.85
N LYS A 309 15.47 6.71 -14.02
CA LYS A 309 15.93 8.04 -14.42
C LYS A 309 14.86 8.82 -15.19
N GLY A 310 13.64 8.83 -14.65
CA GLY A 310 12.49 9.52 -15.23
C GLY A 310 11.83 8.82 -16.42
N THR A 311 12.38 7.71 -16.91
CA THR A 311 11.86 6.96 -18.05
C THR A 311 10.98 5.81 -17.58
N VAL A 312 9.76 5.68 -18.11
CA VAL A 312 8.86 4.54 -17.87
C VAL A 312 9.44 3.29 -18.52
N LYS A 313 9.93 2.35 -17.72
CA LYS A 313 10.60 1.13 -18.21
C LYS A 313 9.65 -0.03 -18.39
N ASN A 314 8.73 -0.20 -17.46
CA ASN A 314 7.76 -1.30 -17.49
C ASN A 314 6.38 -0.82 -17.11
N LEU A 315 5.37 -1.59 -17.58
CA LEU A 315 3.98 -1.46 -17.21
C LEU A 315 3.51 -2.79 -16.64
N TYR A 316 2.44 -2.76 -15.87
CA TYR A 316 1.72 -3.95 -15.47
C TYR A 316 0.95 -4.51 -16.67
N TYR A 317 1.23 -5.75 -17.00
CA TYR A 317 0.52 -6.54 -18.02
C TYR A 317 -0.14 -7.73 -17.34
N SER A 318 -1.46 -7.70 -17.16
CA SER A 318 -2.20 -8.90 -16.76
C SER A 318 -1.93 -10.02 -17.75
N ARG A 319 -2.11 -11.29 -17.35
CA ARG A 319 -1.85 -12.44 -18.22
C ARG A 319 -2.62 -12.37 -19.53
N PHE A 320 -3.88 -11.96 -19.48
CA PHE A 320 -4.71 -11.76 -20.67
C PHE A 320 -4.15 -10.67 -21.59
N TRP A 321 -3.84 -9.48 -21.02
CA TRP A 321 -3.35 -8.36 -21.80
C TRP A 321 -1.97 -8.60 -22.38
N ALA A 322 -1.13 -9.34 -21.65
CA ALA A 322 0.18 -9.80 -22.09
C ALA A 322 0.08 -10.75 -23.29
N GLN A 323 -0.81 -11.73 -23.22
CA GLN A 323 -1.07 -12.67 -24.32
C GLN A 323 -1.60 -11.93 -25.56
N LYS A 324 -2.55 -11.03 -25.40
CA LYS A 324 -3.14 -10.22 -26.49
C LYS A 324 -2.08 -9.37 -27.20
N ASN A 325 -1.11 -8.86 -26.46
CA ASN A 325 -0.04 -8.01 -26.99
C ASN A 325 1.27 -8.74 -27.30
N ASN A 326 1.31 -10.06 -27.12
CA ASN A 326 2.50 -10.90 -27.32
C ASN A 326 3.73 -10.41 -26.54
N VAL A 327 3.53 -10.06 -25.26
CA VAL A 327 4.56 -9.64 -24.31
C VAL A 327 4.50 -10.51 -23.05
N PRO A 328 5.58 -10.59 -22.25
CA PRO A 328 5.52 -11.27 -20.95
C PRO A 328 4.53 -10.60 -19.98
N ALA A 329 3.77 -11.41 -19.25
CA ALA A 329 2.97 -10.93 -18.12
C ALA A 329 3.87 -10.44 -16.99
N THR A 330 3.40 -9.42 -16.26
CA THR A 330 4.11 -8.90 -15.10
C THR A 330 3.20 -8.93 -13.89
N THR A 331 3.77 -9.02 -12.70
CA THR A 331 3.00 -8.82 -11.47
C THR A 331 2.74 -7.34 -11.22
N PHE A 332 1.68 -7.05 -10.48
CA PHE A 332 1.34 -5.65 -10.14
C PHE A 332 2.45 -5.01 -9.27
N PRO A 333 2.77 -3.71 -9.44
CA PRO A 333 3.78 -3.03 -8.63
C PRO A 333 3.39 -3.03 -7.14
N SER A 334 4.09 -3.80 -6.34
CA SER A 334 3.94 -3.86 -4.88
C SER A 334 5.30 -3.85 -4.22
N GLY A 335 5.40 -3.35 -2.98
CA GLY A 335 6.67 -3.28 -2.27
C GLY A 335 7.71 -2.46 -3.04
N PHE A 336 7.30 -1.32 -3.60
CA PHE A 336 8.21 -0.53 -4.41
C PHE A 336 9.17 0.32 -3.57
N VAL A 337 10.30 0.58 -4.16
CA VAL A 337 11.35 1.46 -3.64
C VAL A 337 11.48 2.66 -4.58
N MET A 338 11.15 3.84 -4.08
CA MET A 338 11.59 5.08 -4.71
C MET A 338 12.98 5.41 -4.17
N THR A 339 13.96 5.47 -5.05
CA THR A 339 15.32 5.82 -4.64
C THR A 339 15.38 7.25 -4.12
N GLY A 340 16.25 7.50 -3.17
CA GLY A 340 16.39 8.82 -2.56
C GLY A 340 17.84 9.17 -2.21
N GLY A 341 17.99 10.32 -1.58
CA GLY A 341 19.26 10.82 -1.05
C GLY A 341 19.50 10.38 0.39
N THR A 342 20.34 11.15 1.08
CA THR A 342 20.70 10.91 2.49
C THR A 342 20.11 11.95 3.45
N GLN A 343 19.52 13.03 2.92
CA GLN A 343 18.99 14.14 3.69
C GLN A 343 17.73 13.74 4.46
N SER A 344 17.68 14.10 5.72
CA SER A 344 16.45 13.98 6.54
C SER A 344 15.44 15.07 6.16
N THR A 345 14.18 14.93 6.59
CA THR A 345 13.17 16.00 6.48
C THR A 345 13.66 17.29 7.13
N ALA A 346 14.40 17.21 8.25
CA ALA A 346 14.98 18.39 8.91
C ALA A 346 16.04 19.08 8.04
N ASP A 347 16.85 18.34 7.29
CA ASP A 347 17.85 18.91 6.37
C ASP A 347 17.17 19.57 5.18
N LEU A 348 16.10 18.98 4.66
CA LEU A 348 15.27 19.61 3.62
C LEU A 348 14.67 20.94 4.12
N ILE A 349 14.16 20.98 5.36
CA ILE A 349 13.67 22.23 5.97
C ILE A 349 14.80 23.28 6.01
N LYS A 350 16.00 22.90 6.55
CA LYS A 350 17.15 23.82 6.64
C LYS A 350 17.56 24.40 5.29
N SER A 351 17.42 23.64 4.20
CA SER A 351 17.76 24.09 2.84
C SER A 351 16.64 24.88 2.15
N THR A 352 15.51 25.17 2.83
CA THR A 352 14.36 25.83 2.22
C THR A 352 14.28 27.30 2.68
N ALA A 353 14.42 28.22 1.74
CA ALA A 353 14.32 29.65 2.01
C ALA A 353 12.88 30.05 2.38
N LYS A 354 11.89 29.58 1.60
CA LYS A 354 10.47 29.81 1.82
C LYS A 354 9.68 28.63 1.30
N GLY A 355 8.75 28.09 2.09
CA GLY A 355 7.96 26.92 1.68
C GLY A 355 6.96 26.47 2.72
N ILE A 356 6.36 25.31 2.49
CA ILE A 356 5.36 24.69 3.38
C ILE A 356 5.77 23.24 3.64
N LEU A 357 5.86 22.85 4.91
CA LEU A 357 5.94 21.44 5.32
C LEU A 357 4.54 20.86 5.39
N VAL A 358 4.31 19.76 4.71
CA VAL A 358 3.05 19.01 4.70
C VAL A 358 3.29 17.64 5.36
N THR A 359 2.65 17.41 6.49
CA THR A 359 2.75 16.15 7.23
C THR A 359 2.00 15.04 6.52
N ARG A 360 0.76 15.33 6.11
CA ARG A 360 -0.16 14.34 5.55
C ARG A 360 -1.10 14.99 4.55
N LEU A 361 -1.41 14.24 3.49
CA LEU A 361 -2.54 14.52 2.61
C LEU A 361 -3.68 13.57 2.96
N TRP A 362 -4.90 14.03 2.80
CA TRP A 362 -6.10 13.30 3.19
C TRP A 362 -7.24 13.53 2.21
N TYR A 363 -8.16 12.54 2.15
CA TYR A 363 -9.34 12.59 1.29
C TYR A 363 -8.96 12.85 -0.18
N ILE A 364 -7.94 12.12 -0.64
CA ILE A 364 -7.46 12.23 -2.03
C ILE A 364 -8.49 11.58 -2.96
N ARG A 365 -8.83 12.28 -4.05
CA ARG A 365 -9.72 11.77 -5.10
C ARG A 365 -9.10 12.06 -6.45
N GLU A 366 -9.26 11.12 -7.36
CA GLU A 366 -8.88 11.30 -8.76
C GLU A 366 -9.89 12.22 -9.44
N VAL A 367 -9.38 13.22 -10.13
CA VAL A 367 -10.14 14.19 -10.91
C VAL A 367 -10.09 13.83 -12.39
N ASP A 368 -8.91 13.45 -12.88
CA ASP A 368 -8.69 13.10 -14.27
C ASP A 368 -7.56 12.07 -14.42
N PRO A 369 -7.87 10.84 -14.85
CA PRO A 369 -6.88 9.79 -15.04
C PRO A 369 -5.91 10.05 -16.21
N GLN A 370 -6.29 10.86 -17.19
CA GLN A 370 -5.43 11.14 -18.35
C GLN A 370 -4.30 12.11 -18.01
N THR A 371 -4.49 12.97 -17.03
CA THR A 371 -3.46 13.87 -16.50
C THR A 371 -2.97 13.44 -15.12
N LEU A 372 -3.54 12.36 -14.57
CA LEU A 372 -3.30 11.88 -13.20
C LEU A 372 -3.51 13.01 -12.18
N LEU A 373 -4.54 13.81 -12.38
CA LEU A 373 -4.87 14.93 -11.52
C LEU A 373 -5.63 14.46 -10.30
N TYR A 374 -5.14 14.83 -9.13
CA TYR A 374 -5.76 14.55 -7.84
C TYR A 374 -6.15 15.84 -7.12
N THR A 375 -7.23 15.76 -6.33
CA THR A 375 -7.61 16.77 -5.33
C THR A 375 -7.61 16.12 -3.95
N GLY A 376 -7.38 16.92 -2.92
CA GLY A 376 -7.41 16.49 -1.53
C GLY A 376 -7.11 17.64 -0.59
N LEU A 377 -6.81 17.31 0.67
CA LEU A 377 -6.59 18.27 1.73
C LEU A 377 -5.24 18.00 2.41
N THR A 378 -4.54 19.06 2.86
CA THR A 378 -3.49 18.90 3.87
C THR A 378 -4.16 18.65 5.23
N ARG A 379 -3.48 17.93 6.13
CA ARG A 379 -4.02 17.60 7.45
C ARG A 379 -2.92 17.30 8.46
N ASP A 380 -3.27 17.40 9.74
CA ASP A 380 -2.48 16.95 10.89
C ASP A 380 -1.06 17.57 10.98
N GLY A 381 -0.95 18.84 10.64
CA GLY A 381 0.29 19.60 10.69
C GLY A 381 0.73 20.11 9.32
N THR A 382 0.41 21.36 9.05
CA THR A 382 0.88 22.11 7.88
C THR A 382 1.62 23.34 8.40
N PHE A 383 2.89 23.54 8.01
CA PHE A 383 3.75 24.55 8.63
C PHE A 383 4.45 25.40 7.59
N TYR A 384 4.47 26.70 7.82
CA TYR A 384 5.22 27.63 7.00
C TYR A 384 6.70 27.63 7.37
N ILE A 385 7.55 27.52 6.35
CA ILE A 385 9.00 27.52 6.46
C ILE A 385 9.53 28.84 5.93
N GLU A 386 10.46 29.44 6.67
CA GLU A 386 11.19 30.61 6.24
C GLU A 386 12.63 30.56 6.77
N ASN A 387 13.60 30.84 5.89
CA ASN A 387 15.02 30.86 6.22
C ASN A 387 15.47 29.56 6.95
N GLY A 388 15.05 28.41 6.43
CA GLY A 388 15.44 27.11 6.96
C GLY A 388 14.81 26.71 8.30
N LYS A 389 13.75 27.39 8.73
CA LYS A 389 13.08 27.14 10.03
C LYS A 389 11.57 27.15 9.87
N ILE A 390 10.88 26.29 10.63
CA ILE A 390 9.44 26.41 10.81
C ILE A 390 9.13 27.68 11.57
N LYS A 391 8.31 28.55 11.01
CA LYS A 391 7.96 29.85 11.59
C LYS A 391 6.63 29.85 12.32
N PHE A 392 5.59 29.28 11.71
CA PHE A 392 4.26 29.21 12.28
C PHE A 392 3.46 28.11 11.57
N PRO A 393 2.45 27.55 12.22
CA PRO A 393 1.50 26.64 11.58
C PRO A 393 0.55 27.42 10.67
N VAL A 394 0.12 26.78 9.59
CA VAL A 394 -0.86 27.33 8.64
C VAL A 394 -2.13 26.49 8.63
N LYS A 395 -3.27 27.14 8.37
CA LYS A 395 -4.54 26.45 8.14
C LYS A 395 -4.39 25.48 6.98
N ASN A 396 -5.12 24.38 7.03
CA ASN A 396 -5.08 23.39 5.99
C ASN A 396 -5.56 23.94 4.64
N PHE A 397 -5.06 23.34 3.58
CA PHE A 397 -5.38 23.68 2.21
C PHE A 397 -6.07 22.53 1.49
N ARG A 398 -6.91 22.89 0.53
CA ARG A 398 -7.22 22.02 -0.58
C ARG A 398 -6.10 22.13 -1.62
N PHE A 399 -5.69 21.00 -2.17
CA PHE A 399 -4.75 20.97 -3.29
C PHE A 399 -5.40 20.37 -4.54
N ASN A 400 -4.89 20.76 -5.70
CA ASN A 400 -5.08 20.08 -6.97
C ASN A 400 -3.69 19.90 -7.58
N GLU A 401 -3.25 18.65 -7.67
CA GLU A 401 -1.88 18.34 -8.11
C GLU A 401 -1.82 17.02 -8.88
N SER A 402 -0.89 16.96 -9.82
CA SER A 402 -0.58 15.73 -10.54
C SER A 402 0.79 15.19 -10.11
N PRO A 403 0.91 13.90 -9.73
CA PRO A 403 2.21 13.27 -9.50
C PRO A 403 3.20 13.45 -10.65
N ILE A 404 2.72 13.59 -11.88
CA ILE A 404 3.59 13.83 -13.05
C ILE A 404 4.21 15.22 -12.95
N ILE A 405 3.40 16.24 -12.69
CA ILE A 405 3.88 17.63 -12.53
C ILE A 405 4.77 17.72 -11.29
N MET A 406 4.30 17.15 -10.18
CA MET A 406 5.02 17.09 -8.91
C MET A 406 6.43 16.51 -9.08
N LEU A 407 6.57 15.36 -9.73
CA LEU A 407 7.85 14.68 -9.91
C LEU A 407 8.74 15.35 -10.98
N ASN A 408 8.22 16.24 -11.81
CA ASN A 408 9.02 17.11 -12.68
C ASN A 408 9.44 18.41 -11.99
N ASN A 409 8.78 18.76 -10.89
CA ASN A 409 9.09 19.94 -10.08
C ASN A 409 9.96 19.62 -8.85
N LEU A 410 10.66 18.49 -8.86
CA LEU A 410 11.56 18.10 -7.77
C LEU A 410 12.69 19.14 -7.58
N GLU A 411 12.92 19.54 -6.33
CA GLU A 411 14.11 20.28 -5.92
C GLU A 411 15.10 19.38 -5.18
N ALA A 412 14.59 18.52 -4.28
CA ALA A 412 15.40 17.55 -3.55
C ALA A 412 14.61 16.29 -3.19
N ILE A 413 15.32 15.18 -3.01
CA ILE A 413 14.81 13.90 -2.57
C ILE A 413 15.57 13.52 -1.30
N GLY A 414 14.85 13.29 -0.20
CA GLY A 414 15.45 12.91 1.07
C GLY A 414 15.73 11.42 1.19
N LYS A 415 16.07 10.98 2.40
CA LYS A 415 16.33 9.57 2.72
C LYS A 415 15.01 8.78 2.75
N PRO A 416 14.88 7.70 1.97
CA PRO A 416 13.69 6.86 2.01
C PRO A 416 13.45 6.24 3.39
N VAL A 417 12.19 6.11 3.74
CA VAL A 417 11.74 5.37 4.93
C VAL A 417 10.64 4.39 4.54
N ARG A 418 10.52 3.31 5.30
CA ARG A 418 9.45 2.33 5.10
C ARG A 418 8.11 2.92 5.49
N LEU A 419 7.14 2.83 4.59
CA LEU A 419 5.76 3.23 4.82
C LEU A 419 4.81 2.47 3.89
N ALA A 420 3.74 1.89 4.46
CA ALA A 420 2.74 1.10 3.74
C ALA A 420 3.38 0.02 2.84
N GLY A 421 4.39 -0.68 3.36
CA GLY A 421 5.11 -1.74 2.64
C GLY A 421 6.02 -1.24 1.51
N ASN A 422 6.31 0.05 1.42
CA ASN A 422 7.15 0.66 0.39
C ASN A 422 8.28 1.49 1.02
N LEU A 423 9.35 1.78 0.28
CA LEU A 423 10.36 2.75 0.66
C LEU A 423 10.08 4.07 -0.06
N VAL A 424 9.77 5.11 0.72
CA VAL A 424 9.33 6.41 0.22
C VAL A 424 10.16 7.52 0.85
N PRO A 425 10.86 8.35 0.06
CA PRO A 425 11.60 9.50 0.56
C PRO A 425 10.67 10.69 0.81
N PRO A 426 10.98 11.60 1.75
CA PRO A 426 10.41 12.94 1.73
C PRO A 426 10.87 13.69 0.48
N LEU A 427 9.97 14.47 -0.12
CA LEU A 427 10.22 15.19 -1.36
C LEU A 427 10.13 16.70 -1.13
N LYS A 428 11.10 17.45 -1.64
CA LYS A 428 11.00 18.90 -1.78
C LYS A 428 10.61 19.23 -3.21
N ILE A 429 9.46 19.90 -3.38
CA ILE A 429 8.79 20.13 -4.65
C ILE A 429 8.55 21.64 -4.79
N ARG A 430 8.89 22.24 -5.93
CA ARG A 430 8.47 23.62 -6.24
C ARG A 430 7.08 23.64 -6.89
N ASP A 431 6.41 24.77 -6.78
CA ASP A 431 5.16 25.07 -7.48
C ASP A 431 4.00 24.09 -7.21
N PHE A 432 3.96 23.47 -6.02
CA PHE A 432 2.82 22.64 -5.60
C PHE A 432 1.59 23.52 -5.40
N THR A 433 0.45 23.11 -5.96
CA THR A 433 -0.71 23.97 -6.11
C THR A 433 -1.75 23.77 -4.99
N PHE A 434 -1.92 24.81 -4.17
CA PHE A 434 -3.02 24.91 -3.22
C PHE A 434 -4.12 25.82 -3.78
N THR A 435 -5.37 25.35 -3.80
CA THR A 435 -6.49 26.03 -4.49
C THR A 435 -7.41 26.81 -3.56
N SER A 436 -7.52 26.41 -2.30
CA SER A 436 -8.33 27.10 -1.29
C SER A 436 -7.89 26.72 0.12
N LEU A 437 -8.31 27.50 1.10
CA LEU A 437 -8.21 27.12 2.51
C LEU A 437 -9.23 26.02 2.83
N SER A 438 -8.94 25.23 3.85
CA SER A 438 -9.82 24.22 4.41
C SER A 438 -9.90 24.37 5.93
N ASP A 439 -11.10 24.32 6.46
CA ASP A 439 -11.33 24.31 7.92
C ASP A 439 -11.28 22.88 8.52
N ALA A 440 -10.92 21.87 7.74
CA ALA A 440 -10.68 20.51 8.23
C ALA A 440 -9.51 20.49 9.23
N VAL A 441 -9.75 19.94 10.42
CA VAL A 441 -8.77 19.83 11.52
C VAL A 441 -8.36 18.36 11.68
#